data_9f94210007514ce44fe8d9ccb9d9d6bf
#
_entry.id   9f94210007514ce44fe8d9ccb9d9d6bf
#
_cell.length_a   1.000
_cell.length_b   1.000
_cell.length_c   1.000
_cell.angle_alpha   90.00
_cell.angle_beta   90.00
_cell.angle_gamma   90.00
#
_symmetry.space_group_name_H-M   'P 1'
#
loop_
_entity.id
_entity.type
_entity.pdbx_description
1 polymer ?
#
loop_
_entity_poly.entity_id
_entity_poly.type
_entity_poly.pdbx_seq_one_letter_code
_entity_poly.pdbx_strand_id
1 'polypeptide(L)'
;MNHKSKIINLVMGTITPESIISDLRYLQLLSRSFPTIADASTEIINLEAILNLPKGTEHFLTDIHGEYEAFQHVLKNASGAVKRKVNEIFGHTLRESEKKEICTLIYYPEEKLQLIKEEETDLDDWYLITLNQLVKVCQNVSSKYTRSKVRKALPAEFSYIIQELLHESSVEPNKHAYINVIISTIISTKRADDFIIAMCNLIQRLTIDSLHIV
;
A
#
# COMPACT_ATOMS: atom_id res chain seq x y z
N MET A 1 34.22 11.45 -2.14
CA MET A 1 33.25 12.56 -2.18
C MET A 1 31.94 12.01 -2.70
N ASN A 2 30.92 11.96 -1.88
CA ASN A 2 29.71 11.18 -2.06
C ASN A 2 28.80 11.84 -3.13
N HIS A 3 28.17 11.06 -4.00
CA HIS A 3 27.26 11.52 -5.07
C HIS A 3 26.15 12.47 -4.54
N LYS A 4 25.70 12.27 -3.28
CA LYS A 4 24.75 13.15 -2.58
C LYS A 4 25.27 14.57 -2.37
N SER A 5 26.56 14.76 -2.07
CA SER A 5 27.15 16.11 -1.92
C SER A 5 27.20 16.88 -3.23
N LYS A 6 27.31 16.17 -4.37
CA LYS A 6 27.31 16.81 -5.68
C LYS A 6 25.93 17.31 -6.10
N ILE A 7 24.87 16.59 -5.74
CA ILE A 7 23.48 16.97 -6.04
C ILE A 7 23.06 18.17 -5.18
N ILE A 8 23.42 18.18 -3.88
CA ILE A 8 23.14 19.32 -2.99
C ILE A 8 23.84 20.58 -3.47
N ASN A 9 25.09 20.48 -3.92
CA ASN A 9 25.82 21.63 -4.47
C ASN A 9 25.34 22.05 -5.87
N LEU A 10 24.65 21.18 -6.62
CA LEU A 10 24.06 21.51 -7.92
C LEU A 10 22.69 22.21 -7.78
N VAL A 11 21.98 21.95 -6.68
CA VAL A 11 20.66 22.53 -6.37
C VAL A 11 20.78 23.81 -5.54
N MET A 12 21.83 23.93 -4.73
CA MET A 12 22.17 25.17 -4.02
C MET A 12 23.18 26.00 -4.84
N GLY A 13 22.84 26.36 -6.08
CA GLY A 13 23.50 27.45 -6.76
C GLY A 13 23.51 28.67 -5.86
N THR A 14 24.61 29.43 -5.86
CA THR A 14 24.73 30.68 -5.08
C THR A 14 23.50 31.53 -5.35
N ILE A 15 22.66 31.71 -4.32
CA ILE A 15 21.47 32.55 -4.43
C ILE A 15 21.98 33.98 -4.65
N THR A 16 21.83 34.47 -5.88
CA THR A 16 22.18 35.85 -6.22
C THR A 16 20.91 36.72 -6.27
N PRO A 17 21.03 38.04 -6.11
CA PRO A 17 19.88 38.94 -6.27
C PRO A 17 19.17 38.75 -7.61
N GLU A 18 19.93 38.49 -8.68
CA GLU A 18 19.40 38.26 -10.03
C GLU A 18 18.59 36.97 -10.11
N SER A 19 19.03 35.87 -9.45
CA SER A 19 18.28 34.61 -9.42
C SER A 19 16.98 34.77 -8.62
N ILE A 20 16.99 35.54 -7.53
CA ILE A 20 15.79 35.83 -6.74
C ILE A 20 14.77 36.61 -7.58
N ILE A 21 15.24 37.61 -8.38
CA ILE A 21 14.37 38.42 -9.23
C ILE A 21 13.76 37.55 -10.34
N SER A 22 14.54 36.67 -10.97
CA SER A 22 14.06 35.79 -12.04
C SER A 22 12.98 34.83 -11.50
N ASP A 23 13.12 34.34 -10.26
CA ASP A 23 12.25 33.36 -9.66
C ASP A 23 11.16 33.98 -8.75
N LEU A 24 11.08 35.30 -8.68
CA LEU A 24 10.21 36.01 -7.75
C LEU A 24 8.74 35.56 -7.83
N ARG A 25 8.22 35.37 -9.05
CA ARG A 25 6.83 34.92 -9.25
C ARG A 25 6.62 33.50 -8.72
N TYR A 26 7.59 32.62 -8.91
CA TYR A 26 7.56 31.25 -8.39
C TYR A 26 7.67 31.24 -6.86
N LEU A 27 8.57 32.02 -6.29
CA LEU A 27 8.72 32.18 -4.85
C LEU A 27 7.44 32.76 -4.19
N GLN A 28 6.77 33.70 -4.85
CA GLN A 28 5.48 34.24 -4.40
C GLN A 28 4.37 33.17 -4.42
N LEU A 29 4.37 32.23 -5.37
CA LEU A 29 3.43 31.13 -5.38
C LEU A 29 3.74 30.14 -4.26
N LEU A 30 5.01 29.80 -4.03
CA LEU A 30 5.43 28.92 -2.95
C LEU A 30 5.08 29.52 -1.56
N SER A 31 5.25 30.83 -1.38
CA SER A 31 4.95 31.50 -0.11
C SER A 31 3.45 31.44 0.28
N ARG A 32 2.55 31.22 -0.67
CA ARG A 32 1.13 30.99 -0.38
C ARG A 32 0.87 29.60 0.23
N SER A 33 1.66 28.61 -0.19
CA SER A 33 1.55 27.23 0.34
C SER A 33 2.37 27.04 1.62
N PHE A 34 3.48 27.79 1.73
CA PHE A 34 4.45 27.71 2.84
C PHE A 34 4.72 29.13 3.36
N PRO A 35 3.74 29.72 4.10
CA PRO A 35 3.80 31.13 4.51
C PRO A 35 4.87 31.43 5.56
N THR A 36 5.37 30.42 6.27
CA THR A 36 6.42 30.57 7.28
C THR A 36 7.64 29.70 6.99
N ILE A 37 8.78 30.07 7.58
CA ILE A 37 10.00 29.26 7.54
C ILE A 37 9.75 27.86 8.14
N ALA A 38 8.93 27.78 9.19
CA ALA A 38 8.59 26.53 9.84
C ALA A 38 7.81 25.61 8.89
N ASP A 39 6.83 26.13 8.14
CA ASP A 39 6.05 25.36 7.16
C ASP A 39 6.97 24.87 6.03
N ALA A 40 7.79 25.74 5.47
CA ALA A 40 8.74 25.38 4.42
C ALA A 40 9.76 24.33 4.90
N SER A 41 10.31 24.49 6.09
CA SER A 41 11.28 23.55 6.66
C SER A 41 10.64 22.18 6.92
N THR A 42 9.40 22.14 7.40
CA THR A 42 8.65 20.90 7.63
C THR A 42 8.45 20.17 6.31
N GLU A 43 8.08 20.87 5.24
CA GLU A 43 7.90 20.25 3.92
C GLU A 43 9.22 19.77 3.31
N ILE A 44 10.31 20.52 3.46
CA ILE A 44 11.65 20.09 3.04
C ILE A 44 12.04 18.79 3.75
N ILE A 45 11.85 18.69 5.08
CA ILE A 45 12.11 17.47 5.84
C ILE A 45 11.27 16.30 5.31
N ASN A 46 9.99 16.53 5.03
CA ASN A 46 9.08 15.53 4.48
C ASN A 46 9.54 15.05 3.10
N LEU A 47 9.87 15.96 2.19
CA LEU A 47 10.32 15.63 0.83
C LEU A 47 11.67 14.90 0.83
N GLU A 48 12.63 15.34 1.65
CA GLU A 48 13.92 14.65 1.81
C GLU A 48 13.73 13.22 2.35
N ALA A 49 12.82 13.03 3.30
CA ALA A 49 12.48 11.71 3.80
C ALA A 49 11.86 10.83 2.70
N ILE A 50 10.94 11.37 1.90
CA ILE A 50 10.28 10.67 0.78
C ILE A 50 11.31 10.20 -0.27
N LEU A 51 12.33 11.00 -0.57
CA LEU A 51 13.38 10.62 -1.52
C LEU A 51 14.18 9.37 -1.09
N ASN A 52 14.13 8.99 0.18
CA ASN A 52 14.78 7.79 0.71
C ASN A 52 13.85 6.58 0.80
N LEU A 53 12.57 6.70 0.45
CA LEU A 53 11.67 5.56 0.37
C LEU A 53 12.03 4.68 -0.83
N PRO A 54 11.73 3.36 -0.76
CA PRO A 54 11.84 2.48 -1.91
C PRO A 54 11.00 3.02 -3.08
N LYS A 55 11.51 2.84 -4.31
CA LYS A 55 10.73 3.18 -5.50
C LYS A 55 9.44 2.38 -5.54
N GLY A 56 8.36 3.02 -5.98
CA GLY A 56 7.09 2.38 -6.28
C GLY A 56 7.23 1.36 -7.41
N THR A 57 6.22 0.50 -7.55
CA THR A 57 6.12 -0.43 -8.66
C THR A 57 5.41 0.28 -9.81
N GLU A 58 6.11 0.48 -10.92
CA GLU A 58 5.53 0.99 -12.16
C GLU A 58 5.07 -0.17 -13.03
N HIS A 59 3.90 -0.03 -13.63
CA HIS A 59 3.28 -1.03 -14.46
C HIS A 59 3.06 -0.45 -15.86
N PHE A 60 3.68 -1.04 -16.87
CA PHE A 60 3.56 -0.65 -18.27
C PHE A 60 2.70 -1.69 -19.00
N LEU A 61 1.65 -1.24 -19.66
CA LEU A 61 0.78 -2.06 -20.47
C LEU A 61 0.72 -1.52 -21.89
N THR A 62 0.80 -2.43 -22.86
CA THR A 62 0.67 -2.16 -24.30
C THR A 62 -0.39 -3.11 -24.88
N ASP A 63 -0.84 -2.84 -26.10
CA ASP A 63 -1.62 -3.76 -26.92
C ASP A 63 -2.87 -4.35 -26.22
N ILE A 64 -3.69 -3.49 -25.63
CA ILE A 64 -4.88 -3.92 -24.87
C ILE A 64 -5.93 -4.57 -25.79
N HIS A 65 -6.04 -4.13 -27.06
CA HIS A 65 -6.90 -4.67 -28.12
C HIS A 65 -8.39 -4.85 -27.76
N GLY A 66 -8.87 -4.17 -26.70
CA GLY A 66 -10.25 -4.33 -26.23
C GLY A 66 -10.52 -5.61 -25.41
N GLU A 67 -9.48 -6.38 -25.09
CA GLU A 67 -9.54 -7.60 -24.27
C GLU A 67 -9.75 -7.25 -22.78
N TYR A 68 -10.98 -6.91 -22.44
CA TYR A 68 -11.33 -6.39 -21.11
C TYR A 68 -10.96 -7.34 -19.97
N GLU A 69 -11.31 -8.63 -20.09
CA GLU A 69 -11.06 -9.61 -19.03
C GLU A 69 -9.57 -9.85 -18.80
N ALA A 70 -8.81 -10.00 -19.89
CA ALA A 70 -7.35 -10.15 -19.82
C ALA A 70 -6.70 -8.89 -19.20
N PHE A 71 -7.13 -7.71 -19.60
CA PHE A 71 -6.66 -6.45 -19.07
C PHE A 71 -6.96 -6.32 -17.57
N GLN A 72 -8.20 -6.61 -17.15
CA GLN A 72 -8.59 -6.62 -15.73
C GLN A 72 -7.76 -7.62 -14.92
N HIS A 73 -7.53 -8.82 -15.44
CA HIS A 73 -6.70 -9.82 -14.76
C HIS A 73 -5.27 -9.32 -14.56
N VAL A 74 -4.68 -8.70 -15.57
CA VAL A 74 -3.31 -8.14 -15.47
C VAL A 74 -3.25 -7.00 -14.45
N LEU A 75 -4.28 -6.16 -14.38
CA LEU A 75 -4.37 -5.11 -13.35
C LEU A 75 -4.47 -5.70 -11.94
N LYS A 76 -5.38 -6.65 -11.73
CA LYS A 76 -5.63 -7.27 -10.42
C LYS A 76 -4.40 -8.02 -9.88
N ASN A 77 -3.67 -8.72 -10.75
CA ASN A 77 -2.47 -9.47 -10.35
C ASN A 77 -1.19 -8.62 -10.35
N ALA A 78 -1.27 -7.38 -10.86
CA ALA A 78 -0.16 -6.44 -10.98
C ALA A 78 1.04 -7.04 -11.74
N SER A 79 0.78 -7.69 -12.90
CA SER A 79 1.79 -8.45 -13.67
C SER A 79 2.62 -9.40 -12.80
N GLY A 80 1.95 -10.09 -11.87
CA GLY A 80 2.56 -11.05 -10.96
C GLY A 80 3.26 -10.44 -9.74
N ALA A 81 3.18 -9.11 -9.54
CA ALA A 81 3.79 -8.46 -8.38
C ALA A 81 3.14 -8.93 -7.05
N VAL A 82 1.83 -9.15 -7.02
CA VAL A 82 1.13 -9.70 -5.84
C VAL A 82 1.68 -11.09 -5.50
N LYS A 83 1.80 -11.99 -6.48
CA LYS A 83 2.35 -13.34 -6.28
C LYS A 83 3.78 -13.30 -5.73
N ARG A 84 4.61 -12.40 -6.28
CA ARG A 84 5.98 -12.21 -5.79
C ARG A 84 5.98 -11.78 -4.32
N LYS A 85 5.12 -10.84 -3.93
CA LYS A 85 4.98 -10.38 -2.54
C LYS A 85 4.49 -11.47 -1.60
N VAL A 86 3.50 -12.25 -1.99
CA VAL A 86 3.03 -13.42 -1.22
C VAL A 86 4.16 -14.43 -1.01
N ASN A 87 4.96 -14.71 -2.04
CA ASN A 87 6.11 -15.59 -1.94
C ASN A 87 7.22 -15.02 -1.03
N GLU A 88 7.50 -13.71 -1.10
CA GLU A 88 8.47 -13.05 -0.22
C GLU A 88 8.05 -13.13 1.26
N ILE A 89 6.76 -12.94 1.56
CA ILE A 89 6.24 -12.91 2.93
C ILE A 89 6.19 -14.31 3.54
N PHE A 90 5.64 -15.27 2.79
CA PHE A 90 5.34 -16.59 3.33
C PHE A 90 6.42 -17.62 3.03
N GLY A 91 7.27 -17.39 2.04
CA GLY A 91 8.44 -18.24 1.73
C GLY A 91 8.12 -19.73 1.77
N HIS A 92 8.72 -20.44 2.73
CA HIS A 92 8.49 -21.85 2.97
C HIS A 92 7.47 -22.15 4.08
N THR A 93 6.88 -21.14 4.69
CA THR A 93 5.90 -21.32 5.79
C THR A 93 4.54 -21.78 5.28
N LEU A 94 4.21 -21.48 4.03
CA LEU A 94 3.00 -21.93 3.36
C LEU A 94 3.36 -22.78 2.13
N ARG A 95 2.51 -23.79 1.84
CA ARG A 95 2.59 -24.58 0.61
C ARG A 95 2.26 -23.74 -0.62
N GLU A 96 2.71 -24.16 -1.78
CA GLU A 96 2.44 -23.45 -3.04
C GLU A 96 0.94 -23.34 -3.36
N SER A 97 0.15 -24.37 -2.99
CA SER A 97 -1.32 -24.34 -3.11
C SER A 97 -1.94 -23.24 -2.26
N GLU A 98 -1.55 -23.09 -1.00
CA GLU A 98 -2.05 -22.09 -0.07
C GLU A 98 -1.68 -20.67 -0.53
N LYS A 99 -0.45 -20.47 -1.01
CA LYS A 99 -0.03 -19.18 -1.59
C LYS A 99 -0.84 -18.83 -2.85
N LYS A 100 -1.15 -19.84 -3.68
CA LYS A 100 -1.99 -19.64 -4.88
C LYS A 100 -3.42 -19.26 -4.49
N GLU A 101 -3.98 -19.86 -3.43
CA GLU A 101 -5.31 -19.52 -2.92
C GLU A 101 -5.36 -18.08 -2.41
N ILE A 102 -4.37 -17.64 -1.63
CA ILE A 102 -4.26 -16.24 -1.19
C ILE A 102 -4.21 -15.29 -2.39
N CYS A 103 -3.41 -15.62 -3.41
CA CYS A 103 -3.34 -14.80 -4.62
C CYS A 103 -4.68 -14.74 -5.34
N THR A 104 -5.37 -15.88 -5.49
CA THR A 104 -6.69 -15.94 -6.15
C THR A 104 -7.72 -15.12 -5.37
N LEU A 105 -7.70 -15.21 -4.03
CA LEU A 105 -8.56 -14.40 -3.18
C LEU A 105 -8.28 -12.90 -3.36
N ILE A 106 -7.00 -12.50 -3.40
CA ILE A 106 -6.65 -11.09 -3.63
C ILE A 106 -7.13 -10.61 -5.01
N TYR A 107 -7.05 -11.45 -6.05
CA TYR A 107 -7.46 -11.05 -7.41
C TYR A 107 -8.97 -11.01 -7.60
N TYR A 108 -9.69 -11.95 -7.00
CA TYR A 108 -11.11 -12.19 -7.19
C TYR A 108 -11.80 -12.47 -5.85
N PRO A 109 -11.85 -11.46 -4.95
CA PRO A 109 -12.32 -11.69 -3.58
C PRO A 109 -13.79 -12.13 -3.52
N GLU A 110 -14.67 -11.51 -4.30
CA GLU A 110 -16.10 -11.81 -4.26
C GLU A 110 -16.38 -13.25 -4.72
N GLU A 111 -15.81 -13.63 -5.87
CA GLU A 111 -16.00 -14.95 -6.45
C GLU A 111 -15.37 -16.05 -5.59
N LYS A 112 -14.17 -15.80 -5.05
CA LYS A 112 -13.49 -16.80 -4.19
C LYS A 112 -14.21 -16.98 -2.86
N LEU A 113 -14.71 -15.90 -2.24
CA LEU A 113 -15.49 -15.98 -1.01
C LEU A 113 -16.77 -16.79 -1.18
N GLN A 114 -17.44 -16.66 -2.33
CA GLN A 114 -18.63 -17.46 -2.62
C GLN A 114 -18.30 -18.96 -2.66
N LEU A 115 -17.21 -19.34 -3.34
CA LEU A 115 -16.76 -20.75 -3.38
C LEU A 115 -16.38 -21.28 -2.01
N ILE A 116 -15.65 -20.49 -1.22
CA ILE A 116 -15.23 -20.87 0.14
C ILE A 116 -16.45 -21.15 1.02
N LYS A 117 -17.51 -20.36 0.96
CA LYS A 117 -18.72 -20.58 1.74
C LYS A 117 -19.46 -21.89 1.40
N GLU A 118 -19.25 -22.40 0.20
CA GLU A 118 -19.83 -23.66 -0.24
C GLU A 118 -18.96 -24.88 0.16
N GLU A 119 -17.63 -24.67 0.28
CA GLU A 119 -16.65 -25.74 0.47
C GLU A 119 -16.20 -25.90 1.92
N GLU A 120 -16.10 -24.79 2.67
CA GLU A 120 -15.53 -24.78 4.03
C GLU A 120 -16.56 -25.16 5.09
N THR A 121 -16.15 -26.06 5.98
CA THR A 121 -16.97 -26.52 7.11
C THR A 121 -16.79 -25.64 8.35
N ASP A 122 -15.65 -25.01 8.54
CA ASP A 122 -15.34 -24.08 9.64
C ASP A 122 -14.92 -22.72 9.08
N LEU A 123 -15.92 -21.90 8.74
CA LEU A 123 -15.70 -20.57 8.20
C LEU A 123 -15.03 -19.61 9.19
N ASP A 124 -15.29 -19.74 10.49
CA ASP A 124 -14.73 -18.82 11.49
C ASP A 124 -13.21 -19.02 11.62
N ASP A 125 -12.73 -20.27 11.60
CA ASP A 125 -11.29 -20.57 11.58
C ASP A 125 -10.63 -20.13 10.27
N TRP A 126 -11.28 -20.40 9.13
CA TRP A 126 -10.82 -19.93 7.84
C TRP A 126 -10.69 -18.40 7.77
N TYR A 127 -11.69 -17.67 8.28
CA TYR A 127 -11.63 -16.20 8.37
C TYR A 127 -10.47 -15.73 9.23
N LEU A 128 -10.27 -16.35 10.39
CA LEU A 128 -9.20 -16.00 11.32
C LEU A 128 -7.82 -16.13 10.64
N ILE A 129 -7.57 -17.25 9.98
CA ILE A 129 -6.31 -17.52 9.27
C ILE A 129 -6.14 -16.52 8.11
N THR A 130 -7.16 -16.38 7.29
CA THR A 130 -7.13 -15.55 6.08
C THR A 130 -6.93 -14.07 6.41
N LEU A 131 -7.63 -13.53 7.39
CA LEU A 131 -7.48 -12.14 7.84
C LEU A 131 -6.07 -11.86 8.33
N ASN A 132 -5.47 -12.76 9.12
CA ASN A 132 -4.08 -12.63 9.55
C ASN A 132 -3.09 -12.65 8.38
N GLN A 133 -3.34 -13.49 7.38
CA GLN A 133 -2.51 -13.53 6.17
C GLN A 133 -2.62 -12.24 5.35
N LEU A 134 -3.84 -11.74 5.13
CA LEU A 134 -4.08 -10.51 4.38
C LEU A 134 -3.49 -9.28 5.09
N VAL A 135 -3.56 -9.22 6.42
CA VAL A 135 -2.91 -8.16 7.21
C VAL A 135 -1.40 -8.14 6.94
N LYS A 136 -0.72 -9.30 6.97
CA LYS A 136 0.72 -9.41 6.67
C LYS A 136 1.05 -8.95 5.24
N VAL A 137 0.24 -9.36 4.25
CA VAL A 137 0.43 -8.91 2.86
C VAL A 137 0.24 -7.40 2.76
N CYS A 138 -0.81 -6.86 3.37
CA CYS A 138 -1.11 -5.43 3.33
C CYS A 138 -0.01 -4.61 4.03
N GLN A 139 0.51 -5.05 5.19
CA GLN A 139 1.66 -4.44 5.85
C GLN A 139 2.89 -4.39 4.94
N ASN A 140 3.20 -5.47 4.22
CA ASN A 140 4.34 -5.52 3.30
C ASN A 140 4.17 -4.56 2.13
N VAL A 141 3.04 -4.58 1.42
CA VAL A 141 2.82 -3.71 0.26
C VAL A 141 2.72 -2.22 0.65
N SER A 142 2.25 -1.92 1.87
CA SER A 142 2.16 -0.56 2.38
C SER A 142 3.48 0.02 2.88
N SER A 143 4.45 -0.83 3.24
CA SER A 143 5.71 -0.41 3.87
C SER A 143 6.58 0.53 3.02
N LYS A 144 6.42 0.49 1.71
CA LYS A 144 7.14 1.37 0.75
C LYS A 144 6.57 2.79 0.65
N TYR A 145 5.43 3.07 1.29
CA TYR A 145 4.73 4.34 1.20
C TYR A 145 4.76 5.14 2.49
N THR A 146 4.55 6.45 2.38
CA THR A 146 4.28 7.29 3.55
C THR A 146 2.95 6.91 4.18
N ARG A 147 2.81 7.10 5.49
CA ARG A 147 1.53 6.91 6.21
C ARG A 147 0.41 7.74 5.60
N SER A 148 0.71 8.96 5.13
CA SER A 148 -0.25 9.83 4.46
C SER A 148 -0.80 9.22 3.17
N LYS A 149 0.08 8.61 2.35
CA LYS A 149 -0.33 7.94 1.10
C LYS A 149 -1.20 6.71 1.39
N VAL A 150 -0.78 5.88 2.36
CA VAL A 150 -1.57 4.70 2.78
C VAL A 150 -2.95 5.15 3.29
N ARG A 151 -3.01 6.14 4.18
CA ARG A 151 -4.26 6.65 4.74
C ARG A 151 -5.26 7.13 3.66
N LYS A 152 -4.76 7.79 2.61
CA LYS A 152 -5.60 8.22 1.47
C LYS A 152 -6.13 7.06 0.62
N ALA A 153 -5.48 5.90 0.69
CA ALA A 153 -5.88 4.70 -0.04
C ALA A 153 -6.88 3.83 0.74
N LEU A 154 -6.99 4.03 2.07
CA LEU A 154 -7.85 3.21 2.92
C LEU A 154 -9.32 3.32 2.52
N PRO A 155 -10.08 2.21 2.54
CA PRO A 155 -11.53 2.23 2.37
C PRO A 155 -12.18 2.98 3.53
N ALA A 156 -13.12 3.88 3.24
CA ALA A 156 -13.71 4.77 4.24
C ALA A 156 -14.33 4.02 5.42
N GLU A 157 -15.03 2.91 5.13
CA GLU A 157 -15.77 2.11 6.09
C GLU A 157 -14.87 1.46 7.16
N PHE A 158 -13.71 0.96 6.76
CA PHE A 158 -12.79 0.22 7.64
C PHE A 158 -11.48 0.97 7.91
N SER A 159 -11.41 2.25 7.56
CA SER A 159 -10.13 2.99 7.55
C SER A 159 -9.41 2.98 8.88
N TYR A 160 -10.14 3.19 9.99
CA TYR A 160 -9.57 3.16 11.33
C TYR A 160 -9.04 1.78 11.70
N ILE A 161 -9.87 0.74 11.50
CA ILE A 161 -9.53 -0.64 11.87
C ILE A 161 -8.31 -1.13 11.07
N ILE A 162 -8.30 -0.90 9.76
CA ILE A 162 -7.17 -1.28 8.91
C ILE A 162 -5.92 -0.51 9.33
N GLN A 163 -6.02 0.78 9.64
CA GLN A 163 -4.88 1.57 10.09
C GLN A 163 -4.26 1.00 11.36
N GLU A 164 -5.07 0.59 12.34
CA GLU A 164 -4.59 -0.07 13.56
C GLU A 164 -3.86 -1.39 13.23
N LEU A 165 -4.46 -2.25 12.41
CA LEU A 165 -3.86 -3.52 12.01
C LEU A 165 -2.55 -3.37 11.22
N LEU A 166 -2.39 -2.27 10.47
CA LEU A 166 -1.18 -2.03 9.69
C LEU A 166 -0.02 -1.47 10.51
N HIS A 167 -0.30 -0.74 11.60
CA HIS A 167 0.74 -0.01 12.33
C HIS A 167 1.09 -0.62 13.68
N GLU A 168 0.24 -1.48 14.22
CA GLU A 168 0.52 -2.14 15.48
C GLU A 168 1.48 -3.32 15.30
N SER A 169 2.46 -3.40 16.18
CA SER A 169 3.40 -4.50 16.23
C SER A 169 2.82 -5.64 17.07
N SER A 170 2.75 -6.84 16.51
CA SER A 170 2.37 -8.05 17.24
C SER A 170 3.46 -8.58 18.19
N VAL A 171 4.58 -7.86 18.33
CA VAL A 171 5.72 -8.30 19.16
C VAL A 171 5.42 -8.16 20.65
N GLU A 172 4.59 -7.19 21.04
CA GLU A 172 4.20 -6.98 22.43
C GLU A 172 2.93 -7.77 22.80
N PRO A 173 2.91 -8.52 23.91
CA PRO A 173 1.76 -9.36 24.28
C PRO A 173 0.42 -8.62 24.34
N ASN A 174 0.41 -7.40 24.86
CA ASN A 174 -0.81 -6.60 24.98
C ASN A 174 -1.34 -6.17 23.60
N LYS A 175 -0.45 -5.90 22.66
CA LYS A 175 -0.81 -5.53 21.28
C LYS A 175 -1.31 -6.73 20.49
N HIS A 176 -0.74 -7.90 20.72
CA HIS A 176 -1.23 -9.14 20.14
C HIS A 176 -2.67 -9.45 20.57
N ALA A 177 -2.98 -9.30 21.86
CA ALA A 177 -4.34 -9.45 22.37
C ALA A 177 -5.32 -8.45 21.72
N TYR A 178 -4.91 -7.20 21.58
CA TYR A 178 -5.70 -6.15 20.92
C TYR A 178 -6.02 -6.49 19.45
N ILE A 179 -5.03 -6.91 18.68
CA ILE A 179 -5.19 -7.32 17.27
C ILE A 179 -6.16 -8.51 17.18
N ASN A 180 -5.99 -9.51 18.05
CA ASN A 180 -6.87 -10.70 18.07
C ASN A 180 -8.33 -10.32 18.38
N VAL A 181 -8.56 -9.39 19.30
CA VAL A 181 -9.91 -8.90 19.60
C VAL A 181 -10.52 -8.18 18.38
N ILE A 182 -9.76 -7.38 17.67
CA ILE A 182 -10.24 -6.74 16.42
C ILE A 182 -10.69 -7.81 15.43
N ILE A 183 -9.84 -8.79 15.12
CA ILE A 183 -10.13 -9.83 14.14
C ILE A 183 -11.34 -10.69 14.58
N SER A 184 -11.38 -11.14 15.83
CA SER A 184 -12.50 -11.91 16.34
C SER A 184 -13.81 -11.14 16.33
N THR A 185 -13.76 -9.81 16.55
CA THR A 185 -14.94 -8.95 16.49
C THR A 185 -15.44 -8.78 15.05
N ILE A 186 -14.55 -8.63 14.07
CA ILE A 186 -14.93 -8.60 12.65
C ILE A 186 -15.69 -9.88 12.28
N ILE A 187 -15.23 -11.05 12.73
CA ILE A 187 -15.87 -12.34 12.47
C ILE A 187 -17.23 -12.43 13.18
N SER A 188 -17.28 -12.15 14.48
CA SER A 188 -18.50 -12.26 15.29
C SER A 188 -19.62 -11.31 14.87
N THR A 189 -19.24 -10.13 14.31
CA THR A 189 -20.19 -9.15 13.75
C THR A 189 -20.63 -9.48 12.33
N LYS A 190 -20.17 -10.61 11.75
CA LYS A 190 -20.48 -11.05 10.38
C LYS A 190 -20.03 -10.06 9.30
N ARG A 191 -18.94 -9.34 9.55
CA ARG A 191 -18.35 -8.37 8.62
C ARG A 191 -17.06 -8.87 7.95
N ALA A 192 -16.74 -10.17 8.12
CA ALA A 192 -15.49 -10.75 7.60
C ALA A 192 -15.39 -10.67 6.07
N ASP A 193 -16.48 -10.94 5.34
CA ASP A 193 -16.48 -10.86 3.87
C ASP A 193 -16.18 -9.45 3.37
N ASP A 194 -16.94 -8.46 3.86
CA ASP A 194 -16.76 -7.06 3.47
C ASP A 194 -15.34 -6.58 3.80
N PHE A 195 -14.82 -7.01 4.96
CA PHE A 195 -13.47 -6.65 5.38
C PHE A 195 -12.40 -7.29 4.50
N ILE A 196 -12.54 -8.58 4.13
CA ILE A 196 -11.64 -9.28 3.21
C ILE A 196 -11.64 -8.60 1.84
N ILE A 197 -12.82 -8.29 1.28
CA ILE A 197 -12.93 -7.58 0.01
C ILE A 197 -12.21 -6.22 0.08
N ALA A 198 -12.44 -5.47 1.15
CA ALA A 198 -11.79 -4.18 1.37
C ALA A 198 -10.27 -4.30 1.45
N MET A 199 -9.75 -5.31 2.16
CA MET A 199 -8.32 -5.60 2.27
C MET A 199 -7.71 -6.02 0.94
N CYS A 200 -8.37 -6.90 0.18
CA CYS A 200 -7.91 -7.34 -1.14
C CYS A 200 -7.82 -6.16 -2.12
N ASN A 201 -8.83 -5.32 -2.17
CA ASN A 201 -8.84 -4.11 -3.01
C ASN A 201 -7.73 -3.13 -2.59
N LEU A 202 -7.48 -2.97 -1.30
CA LEU A 202 -6.39 -2.15 -0.78
C LEU A 202 -5.02 -2.70 -1.19
N ILE A 203 -4.81 -4.02 -1.08
CA ILE A 203 -3.58 -4.70 -1.51
C ILE A 203 -3.34 -4.48 -3.01
N GLN A 204 -4.34 -4.70 -3.85
CA GLN A 204 -4.26 -4.45 -5.29
C GLN A 204 -3.84 -2.99 -5.56
N ARG A 205 -4.51 -2.03 -4.92
CA ARG A 205 -4.25 -0.59 -5.07
C ARG A 205 -2.84 -0.17 -4.62
N LEU A 206 -2.30 -0.78 -3.55
CA LEU A 206 -0.99 -0.45 -3.01
C LEU A 206 0.15 -1.23 -3.68
N THR A 207 -0.15 -2.28 -4.43
CA THR A 207 0.88 -3.08 -5.10
C THR A 207 1.49 -2.33 -6.27
N ILE A 208 0.67 -1.61 -7.05
CA ILE A 208 1.10 -0.76 -8.17
C ILE A 208 1.08 0.70 -7.72
N ASP A 209 2.16 1.43 -7.98
CA ASP A 209 2.26 2.86 -7.70
C ASP A 209 1.75 3.70 -8.87
N SER A 210 2.16 3.34 -10.06
CA SER A 210 1.79 4.02 -11.31
C SER A 210 1.49 3.01 -12.41
N LEU A 211 0.43 3.28 -13.17
CA LEU A 211 0.06 2.54 -14.36
C LEU A 211 0.30 3.42 -15.59
N HIS A 212 1.06 2.91 -16.53
CA HIS A 212 1.33 3.54 -17.82
C HIS A 212 0.71 2.68 -18.93
N ILE A 213 -0.16 3.27 -19.72
CA ILE A 213 -0.71 2.66 -20.93
C ILE A 213 0.00 3.32 -22.12
N VAL A 214 0.66 2.50 -22.95
CA VAL A 214 1.51 2.96 -24.05
C VAL A 214 0.96 2.46 -25.37
#